data_1d35764ca07944080e272f708dc7ecb4
#
_entry.id   1d35764ca07944080e272f708dc7ecb4
#
_cell.length_a   1.000
_cell.length_b   1.000
_cell.length_c   1.000
_cell.angle_alpha   90.00
_cell.angle_beta   90.00
_cell.angle_gamma   90.00
#
_symmetry.space_group_name_H-M   'P 1'
#
loop_
_entity.id
_entity.type
_entity.pdbx_description
1 polymer ?
#
loop_
_entity_poly.entity_id
_entity_poly.type
_entity_poly.pdbx_seq_one_letter_code
_entity_poly.pdbx_strand_id
1 'polypeptide(L)'
;MRLSRRGTFSAIAGSMLAGSAAAQAADDDEPAMPLKLVVLDIGGTLIADHGEVPDAMLGAFARQGITVTPQEFSEWRGASKRGMVKHFIELRGPKDAGAALAETIYADFTQTVTKAYEKVQPIAGAEQALKELAAMKLILATSTGFDGPLTKSILSRLGWQHYFVASITSDDVSDGRPAPYMLFRAMEAAHVDETSVVMAVGDTPLDLQAANNGGMGAAIGVYSGAATEERLRKERNSGVLPSVAELPDLIRRGLPLSHCR
;
A
#
# COMPACT_ATOMS: atom_id res chain seq x y z
N MET A 1 -66.95 -29.17 -46.78
CA MET A 1 -67.20 -30.54 -46.30
C MET A 1 -66.68 -30.65 -44.90
N ARG A 2 -67.54 -30.41 -43.89
CA ARG A 2 -68.04 -31.34 -42.87
C ARG A 2 -66.93 -32.23 -42.32
N LEU A 3 -66.60 -32.35 -41.01
CA LEU A 3 -67.36 -32.42 -39.77
C LEU A 3 -66.31 -32.24 -38.63
N SER A 4 -66.48 -31.40 -37.58
CA SER A 4 -67.16 -31.64 -36.33
C SER A 4 -66.76 -32.93 -35.58
N ARG A 5 -66.15 -32.79 -34.43
CA ARG A 5 -66.59 -33.40 -33.15
C ARG A 5 -65.91 -32.85 -31.91
N ARG A 6 -66.77 -32.53 -31.00
CA ARG A 6 -66.64 -32.19 -29.62
C ARG A 6 -66.07 -33.34 -28.74
N GLY A 7 -65.52 -33.01 -27.63
CA GLY A 7 -65.31 -33.94 -26.49
C GLY A 7 -64.27 -33.39 -25.56
N THR A 8 -64.64 -32.89 -24.59
CA THR A 8 -65.01 -33.04 -23.18
C THR A 8 -63.93 -32.54 -22.23
N PHE A 9 -64.35 -31.62 -21.41
CA PHE A 9 -63.65 -31.18 -20.19
C PHE A 9 -63.27 -32.36 -19.27
N SER A 10 -62.05 -32.33 -18.75
CA SER A 10 -61.76 -32.98 -17.48
C SER A 10 -60.83 -32.05 -16.68
N ALA A 11 -61.39 -31.48 -15.68
CA ALA A 11 -60.66 -30.73 -14.65
C ALA A 11 -59.89 -31.72 -13.77
N ILE A 12 -58.59 -31.56 -13.66
CA ILE A 12 -57.83 -32.18 -12.58
C ILE A 12 -57.21 -31.07 -11.77
N ALA A 13 -57.64 -31.09 -10.53
CA ALA A 13 -57.28 -30.18 -9.46
C ALA A 13 -55.80 -30.23 -9.10
N GLY A 14 -55.37 -29.11 -8.66
CA GLY A 14 -54.17 -28.67 -8.01
C GLY A 14 -53.20 -29.63 -7.37
N SER A 15 -51.97 -29.26 -7.52
CA SER A 15 -50.95 -29.40 -6.48
C SER A 15 -50.05 -28.18 -6.59
N MET A 16 -50.23 -27.24 -5.70
CA MET A 16 -49.24 -26.24 -5.36
C MET A 16 -48.06 -26.96 -4.74
N LEU A 17 -46.99 -27.18 -5.50
CA LEU A 17 -45.68 -27.40 -4.94
C LEU A 17 -45.07 -26.05 -4.64
N ALA A 18 -45.16 -25.67 -3.35
CA ALA A 18 -44.31 -24.62 -2.79
C ALA A 18 -42.87 -25.04 -2.93
N GLY A 19 -42.22 -24.56 -3.99
CA GLY A 19 -40.78 -24.63 -4.13
C GLY A 19 -40.16 -23.75 -3.09
N SER A 20 -39.69 -24.35 -2.01
CA SER A 20 -38.79 -23.77 -1.03
C SER A 20 -37.55 -23.27 -1.80
N ALA A 21 -37.44 -21.97 -1.99
CA ALA A 21 -36.19 -21.33 -2.32
C ALA A 21 -35.30 -21.44 -1.07
N ALA A 22 -34.60 -22.53 -0.93
CA ALA A 22 -33.43 -22.62 -0.09
C ALA A 22 -32.42 -21.64 -0.68
N ALA A 23 -32.34 -20.45 -0.09
CA ALA A 23 -31.22 -19.58 -0.27
C ALA A 23 -29.99 -20.42 0.14
N GLN A 24 -29.15 -20.73 -0.86
CA GLN A 24 -27.80 -21.19 -0.61
C GLN A 24 -27.11 -20.05 0.14
N ALA A 25 -27.05 -20.18 1.48
CA ALA A 25 -26.01 -19.51 2.24
C ALA A 25 -24.70 -20.01 1.66
N ALA A 26 -23.99 -19.12 0.97
CA ALA A 26 -22.62 -19.38 0.59
C ALA A 26 -21.89 -19.71 1.90
N ASP A 27 -21.28 -20.87 1.93
CA ASP A 27 -20.35 -21.30 2.97
C ASP A 27 -19.13 -20.37 2.89
N ASP A 28 -19.19 -19.24 3.64
CA ASP A 28 -18.08 -18.31 3.82
C ASP A 28 -17.07 -18.82 4.88
N ASP A 29 -17.03 -20.08 5.14
CA ASP A 29 -16.15 -20.69 6.16
C ASP A 29 -14.98 -21.48 5.51
N GLU A 30 -14.41 -20.92 4.46
CA GLU A 30 -13.07 -21.36 4.05
C GLU A 30 -12.08 -20.78 5.07
N PRO A 31 -11.25 -21.61 5.73
CA PRO A 31 -10.35 -21.12 6.77
C PRO A 31 -9.44 -20.05 6.16
N ALA A 32 -9.49 -18.84 6.72
CA ALA A 32 -8.67 -17.73 6.28
C ALA A 32 -7.22 -18.19 6.19
N MET A 33 -6.63 -18.12 4.99
CA MET A 33 -5.24 -18.54 4.78
C MET A 33 -4.32 -17.78 5.73
N PRO A 34 -3.41 -18.46 6.42
CA PRO A 34 -2.56 -17.80 7.41
C PRO A 34 -1.68 -16.75 6.72
N LEU A 35 -1.66 -15.52 7.25
CA LEU A 35 -0.76 -14.46 6.83
C LEU A 35 0.69 -14.97 6.87
N LYS A 36 1.45 -14.71 5.80
CA LYS A 36 2.86 -15.13 5.68
C LYS A 36 3.82 -13.94 5.59
N LEU A 37 3.44 -12.90 4.85
CA LEU A 37 4.31 -11.76 4.57
C LEU A 37 3.62 -10.45 4.93
N VAL A 38 4.35 -9.59 5.64
CA VAL A 38 3.95 -8.19 5.88
C VAL A 38 4.95 -7.27 5.18
N VAL A 39 4.45 -6.45 4.25
CA VAL A 39 5.24 -5.43 3.54
C VAL A 39 4.90 -4.07 4.12
N LEU A 40 5.87 -3.41 4.74
CA LEU A 40 5.68 -2.14 5.43
C LEU A 40 6.29 -0.99 4.62
N ASP A 41 5.59 0.12 4.50
CA ASP A 41 6.23 1.37 4.12
C ASP A 41 7.17 1.87 5.21
N ILE A 42 8.05 2.82 4.88
CA ILE A 42 9.05 3.35 5.82
C ILE A 42 8.62 4.73 6.34
N GLY A 43 8.49 5.72 5.47
CA GLY A 43 8.22 7.11 5.88
C GLY A 43 6.79 7.31 6.37
N GLY A 44 6.59 7.80 7.60
CA GLY A 44 5.25 7.94 8.18
C GLY A 44 4.63 6.63 8.70
N THR A 45 5.23 5.48 8.37
CA THR A 45 4.79 4.15 8.82
C THR A 45 5.72 3.57 9.88
N LEU A 46 7.01 3.45 9.59
CA LEU A 46 8.03 2.96 10.54
C LEU A 46 8.81 4.10 11.19
N ILE A 47 9.06 5.17 10.44
CA ILE A 47 9.77 6.36 10.91
C ILE A 47 8.86 7.59 10.84
N ALA A 48 9.05 8.51 11.79
CA ALA A 48 8.35 9.80 11.75
C ALA A 48 8.84 10.66 10.58
N ASP A 49 7.92 11.40 9.96
CA ASP A 49 8.18 12.46 8.99
C ASP A 49 7.54 13.74 9.53
N HIS A 50 8.36 14.65 10.05
CA HIS A 50 7.93 15.94 10.60
C HIS A 50 8.01 17.07 9.56
N GLY A 51 8.05 16.72 8.27
CA GLY A 51 8.18 17.65 7.17
C GLY A 51 9.51 17.56 6.43
N GLU A 52 10.40 16.63 6.82
CA GLU A 52 11.73 16.48 6.21
C GLU A 52 11.65 16.23 4.71
N VAL A 53 10.74 15.34 4.30
CA VAL A 53 10.56 15.00 2.88
C VAL A 53 9.94 16.14 2.08
N PRO A 54 8.80 16.74 2.48
CA PRO A 54 8.24 17.88 1.75
C PRO A 54 9.20 19.07 1.71
N ASP A 55 9.83 19.44 2.82
CA ASP A 55 10.74 20.59 2.89
C ASP A 55 11.96 20.41 1.97
N ALA A 56 12.55 19.23 1.97
CA ALA A 56 13.68 18.89 1.11
C ALA A 56 13.29 18.97 -0.38
N MET A 57 12.14 18.37 -0.74
CA MET A 57 11.71 18.30 -2.14
C MET A 57 11.24 19.65 -2.67
N LEU A 58 10.40 20.36 -1.91
CA LEU A 58 9.93 21.71 -2.30
C LEU A 58 11.11 22.68 -2.39
N GLY A 59 12.07 22.58 -1.47
CA GLY A 59 13.30 23.36 -1.51
C GLY A 59 14.16 23.05 -2.73
N ALA A 60 14.29 21.80 -3.11
CA ALA A 60 15.05 21.40 -4.31
C ALA A 60 14.42 21.93 -5.59
N PHE A 61 13.09 21.89 -5.73
CA PHE A 61 12.39 22.53 -6.85
C PHE A 61 12.56 24.03 -6.87
N ALA A 62 12.38 24.69 -5.71
CA ALA A 62 12.47 26.16 -5.61
C ALA A 62 13.86 26.68 -6.00
N ARG A 63 14.94 25.98 -5.65
CA ARG A 63 16.32 26.33 -6.05
C ARG A 63 16.55 26.27 -7.55
N GLN A 64 15.72 25.55 -8.29
CA GLN A 64 15.74 25.49 -9.76
C GLN A 64 14.63 26.35 -10.40
N GLY A 65 14.00 27.23 -9.62
CA GLY A 65 12.95 28.14 -10.12
C GLY A 65 11.62 27.46 -10.44
N ILE A 66 11.42 26.23 -10.00
CA ILE A 66 10.17 25.48 -10.19
C ILE A 66 9.33 25.61 -8.91
N THR A 67 8.14 26.20 -9.02
CA THR A 67 7.22 26.34 -7.90
C THR A 67 6.28 25.15 -7.85
N VAL A 68 6.32 24.42 -6.73
CA VAL A 68 5.37 23.33 -6.40
C VAL A 68 4.73 23.72 -5.06
N THR A 69 3.41 23.72 -5.02
CA THR A 69 2.69 24.04 -3.78
C THR A 69 2.64 22.83 -2.84
N PRO A 70 2.52 23.05 -1.52
CA PRO A 70 2.35 21.95 -0.57
C PRO A 70 1.16 21.04 -0.89
N GLN A 71 0.08 21.59 -1.43
CA GLN A 71 -1.10 20.82 -1.82
C GLN A 71 -0.79 19.89 -2.99
N GLU A 72 -0.17 20.38 -4.06
CA GLU A 72 0.25 19.55 -5.20
C GLU A 72 1.24 18.47 -4.78
N PHE A 73 2.19 18.84 -3.93
CA PHE A 73 3.13 17.87 -3.35
C PHE A 73 2.39 16.76 -2.59
N SER A 74 1.34 17.11 -1.83
CA SER A 74 0.60 16.14 -1.02
C SER A 74 -0.06 15.02 -1.84
N GLU A 75 -0.43 15.31 -3.09
CA GLU A 75 -1.02 14.33 -4.02
C GLU A 75 0.01 13.28 -4.50
N TRP A 76 1.30 13.62 -4.39
CA TRP A 76 2.41 12.74 -4.76
C TRP A 76 3.10 12.06 -3.57
N ARG A 77 2.59 12.25 -2.35
CA ARG A 77 3.15 11.54 -1.19
C ARG A 77 2.97 10.03 -1.36
N GLY A 78 4.02 9.28 -1.04
CA GLY A 78 4.03 7.83 -1.27
C GLY A 78 4.50 7.38 -2.66
N ALA A 79 4.47 8.26 -3.67
CA ALA A 79 4.97 7.97 -5.02
C ALA A 79 6.51 7.96 -5.10
N SER A 80 7.03 7.46 -6.24
CA SER A 80 8.44 7.57 -6.59
C SER A 80 8.90 9.03 -6.59
N LYS A 81 9.98 9.33 -5.89
CA LYS A 81 10.53 10.68 -5.83
C LYS A 81 11.10 11.13 -7.19
N ARG A 82 11.71 10.21 -7.94
CA ARG A 82 12.15 10.47 -9.31
C ARG A 82 10.99 10.73 -10.26
N GLY A 83 9.90 9.95 -10.11
CA GLY A 83 8.66 10.18 -10.87
C GLY A 83 8.04 11.54 -10.59
N MET A 84 8.01 11.97 -9.32
CA MET A 84 7.56 13.31 -8.92
C MET A 84 8.40 14.40 -9.54
N VAL A 85 9.74 14.29 -9.50
CA VAL A 85 10.66 15.26 -10.08
C VAL A 85 10.42 15.39 -11.58
N LYS A 86 10.33 14.26 -12.29
CA LYS A 86 10.03 14.26 -13.73
C LYS A 86 8.71 14.96 -14.04
N HIS A 87 7.65 14.62 -13.33
CA HIS A 87 6.32 15.19 -13.53
C HIS A 87 6.31 16.71 -13.39
N PHE A 88 6.90 17.28 -12.33
CA PHE A 88 6.89 18.72 -12.11
C PHE A 88 7.84 19.47 -13.05
N ILE A 89 8.91 18.85 -13.53
CA ILE A 89 9.73 19.41 -14.62
C ILE A 89 8.93 19.47 -15.92
N GLU A 90 8.23 18.41 -16.29
CA GLU A 90 7.40 18.38 -17.49
C GLU A 90 6.27 19.42 -17.43
N LEU A 91 5.70 19.64 -16.27
CA LEU A 91 4.59 20.58 -16.05
C LEU A 91 5.04 22.06 -16.03
N ARG A 92 6.21 22.37 -15.45
CA ARG A 92 6.62 23.74 -15.11
C ARG A 92 8.09 24.07 -15.35
N GLY A 93 8.88 23.07 -15.72
CA GLY A 93 10.30 23.28 -16.03
C GLY A 93 10.52 23.98 -17.37
N PRO A 94 11.75 24.37 -17.65
CA PRO A 94 12.13 24.86 -18.97
C PRO A 94 11.80 23.83 -20.06
N LYS A 95 11.36 24.30 -21.24
CA LYS A 95 10.95 23.40 -22.34
C LYS A 95 12.07 22.51 -22.87
N ASP A 96 13.30 22.91 -22.68
CA ASP A 96 14.53 22.20 -23.02
C ASP A 96 15.19 21.51 -21.81
N ALA A 97 14.45 21.44 -20.68
CA ALA A 97 14.94 20.74 -19.49
C ALA A 97 15.22 19.26 -19.81
N GLY A 98 16.47 18.91 -19.85
CA GLY A 98 16.91 17.54 -20.05
C GLY A 98 16.98 16.73 -18.75
N ALA A 99 17.38 15.47 -18.87
CA ALA A 99 17.57 14.58 -17.72
C ALA A 99 18.51 15.16 -16.64
N ALA A 100 19.45 16.04 -17.04
CA ALA A 100 20.40 16.68 -16.12
C ALA A 100 19.70 17.55 -15.04
N LEU A 101 18.61 18.23 -15.37
CA LEU A 101 17.85 19.02 -14.39
C LEU A 101 17.15 18.10 -13.37
N ALA A 102 16.60 16.99 -13.85
CA ALA A 102 15.98 15.99 -12.97
C ALA A 102 16.99 15.40 -11.97
N GLU A 103 18.18 15.04 -12.43
CA GLU A 103 19.24 14.56 -11.55
C GLU A 103 19.72 15.63 -10.57
N THR A 104 19.81 16.90 -11.00
CA THR A 104 20.19 18.01 -10.10
C THR A 104 19.17 18.19 -8.96
N ILE A 105 17.87 18.22 -9.28
CA ILE A 105 16.80 18.34 -8.27
C ILE A 105 16.81 17.14 -7.35
N TYR A 106 16.94 15.94 -7.93
CA TYR A 106 16.92 14.71 -7.16
C TYR A 106 18.14 14.57 -6.23
N ALA A 107 19.32 14.92 -6.69
CA ALA A 107 20.54 14.92 -5.88
C ALA A 107 20.45 15.91 -4.71
N ASP A 108 19.93 17.10 -4.97
CA ASP A 108 19.72 18.13 -3.94
C ASP A 108 18.69 17.66 -2.89
N PHE A 109 17.57 17.11 -3.33
CA PHE A 109 16.60 16.46 -2.45
C PHE A 109 17.26 15.39 -1.58
N THR A 110 17.96 14.44 -2.21
CA THR A 110 18.58 13.29 -1.50
C THR A 110 19.62 13.77 -0.49
N GLN A 111 20.45 14.74 -0.85
CA GLN A 111 21.42 15.32 0.08
C GLN A 111 20.74 15.95 1.29
N THR A 112 19.69 16.74 1.05
CA THR A 112 18.96 17.46 2.10
C THR A 112 18.25 16.50 3.05
N VAL A 113 17.49 15.53 2.49
CA VAL A 113 16.72 14.57 3.30
C VAL A 113 17.62 13.58 4.04
N THR A 114 18.75 13.18 3.45
CA THR A 114 19.73 12.31 4.12
C THR A 114 20.29 12.98 5.36
N LYS A 115 20.63 14.28 5.26
CA LYS A 115 21.10 15.07 6.40
C LYS A 115 20.03 15.22 7.47
N ALA A 116 18.77 15.47 7.06
CA ALA A 116 17.65 15.55 8.00
C ALA A 116 17.48 14.24 8.78
N TYR A 117 17.56 13.10 8.08
CA TYR A 117 17.42 11.78 8.68
C TYR A 117 18.70 11.26 9.39
N GLU A 118 19.72 12.10 9.55
CA GLU A 118 20.78 11.80 10.53
C GLU A 118 20.25 11.63 11.95
N LYS A 119 19.12 12.26 12.25
CA LYS A 119 18.41 12.20 13.54
C LYS A 119 17.03 11.53 13.38
N VAL A 120 16.91 10.61 12.43
CA VAL A 120 15.64 9.90 12.20
C VAL A 120 15.10 9.30 13.50
N GLN A 121 13.80 9.48 13.72
CA GLN A 121 13.11 8.93 14.88
C GLN A 121 12.13 7.86 14.42
N PRO A 122 12.08 6.70 15.07
CA PRO A 122 11.04 5.72 14.81
C PRO A 122 9.67 6.26 15.25
N ILE A 123 8.60 5.79 14.59
CA ILE A 123 7.25 5.90 15.14
C ILE A 123 7.23 5.19 16.50
N ALA A 124 6.57 5.79 17.48
CA ALA A 124 6.46 5.22 18.82
C ALA A 124 5.87 3.79 18.74
N GLY A 125 6.57 2.84 19.36
CA GLY A 125 6.17 1.42 19.34
C GLY A 125 6.53 0.65 18.07
N ALA A 126 7.07 1.27 17.01
CA ALA A 126 7.39 0.59 15.75
C ALA A 126 8.38 -0.56 15.94
N GLU A 127 9.46 -0.36 16.68
CA GLU A 127 10.43 -1.44 16.93
C GLU A 127 9.81 -2.61 17.69
N GLN A 128 8.97 -2.31 18.70
CA GLN A 128 8.25 -3.35 19.43
C GLN A 128 7.31 -4.14 18.52
N ALA A 129 6.60 -3.44 17.62
CA ALA A 129 5.74 -4.10 16.63
C ALA A 129 6.55 -5.02 15.69
N LEU A 130 7.72 -4.58 15.20
CA LEU A 130 8.60 -5.42 14.38
C LEU A 130 9.04 -6.69 15.12
N LYS A 131 9.42 -6.56 16.40
CA LYS A 131 9.79 -7.71 17.26
C LYS A 131 8.64 -8.70 17.42
N GLU A 132 7.43 -8.19 17.64
CA GLU A 132 6.24 -9.02 17.82
C GLU A 132 5.81 -9.71 16.53
N LEU A 133 5.83 -9.00 15.39
CA LEU A 133 5.55 -9.59 14.09
C LEU A 133 6.54 -10.71 13.74
N ALA A 134 7.84 -10.49 14.02
CA ALA A 134 8.86 -11.51 13.85
C ALA A 134 8.65 -12.72 14.79
N ALA A 135 8.24 -12.48 16.04
CA ALA A 135 7.91 -13.55 16.99
C ALA A 135 6.69 -14.39 16.56
N MET A 136 5.77 -13.79 15.78
CA MET A 136 4.66 -14.50 15.13
C MET A 136 5.13 -15.33 13.90
N LYS A 137 6.44 -15.35 13.60
CA LYS A 137 7.04 -16.03 12.44
C LYS A 137 6.57 -15.45 11.09
N LEU A 138 6.13 -14.21 11.07
CA LEU A 138 5.81 -13.50 9.84
C LEU A 138 7.11 -13.06 9.15
N ILE A 139 7.14 -13.19 7.83
CA ILE A 139 8.21 -12.64 7.01
C ILE A 139 7.94 -11.15 6.87
N LEU A 140 8.98 -10.33 7.07
CA LEU A 140 8.86 -8.88 6.95
C LEU A 140 9.69 -8.38 5.78
N ALA A 141 9.13 -7.46 5.01
CA ALA A 141 9.82 -6.70 3.97
C ALA A 141 9.41 -5.23 4.05
N THR A 142 10.19 -4.35 3.45
CA THR A 142 9.76 -2.96 3.27
C THR A 142 9.53 -2.64 1.80
N SER A 143 8.62 -1.70 1.53
CA SER A 143 8.49 -1.03 0.24
C SER A 143 8.47 0.48 0.44
N THR A 144 9.22 1.25 -0.35
CA THR A 144 9.32 2.68 -0.11
C THR A 144 9.53 3.48 -1.41
N GLY A 145 9.05 4.73 -1.41
CA GLY A 145 9.35 5.69 -2.45
C GLY A 145 10.73 6.37 -2.31
N PHE A 146 11.53 6.01 -1.31
CA PHE A 146 12.94 6.43 -1.19
C PHE A 146 13.82 5.61 -2.14
N ASP A 147 15.06 6.08 -2.36
CA ASP A 147 16.09 5.32 -3.06
C ASP A 147 16.80 4.31 -2.13
N GLY A 148 17.57 3.41 -2.75
CA GLY A 148 18.30 2.37 -2.03
C GLY A 148 19.30 2.92 -1.00
N PRO A 149 20.17 3.89 -1.34
CA PRO A 149 21.12 4.49 -0.42
C PRO A 149 20.48 5.11 0.82
N LEU A 150 19.40 5.90 0.65
CA LEU A 150 18.69 6.52 1.76
C LEU A 150 18.00 5.46 2.65
N THR A 151 17.32 4.50 2.02
CA THR A 151 16.67 3.38 2.72
C THR A 151 17.66 2.60 3.57
N LYS A 152 18.80 2.24 2.98
CA LYS A 152 19.88 1.53 3.70
C LYS A 152 20.42 2.36 4.87
N SER A 153 20.61 3.67 4.68
CA SER A 153 21.08 4.58 5.73
C SER A 153 20.10 4.62 6.90
N ILE A 154 18.81 4.79 6.63
CA ILE A 154 17.75 4.82 7.65
C ILE A 154 17.73 3.53 8.46
N LEU A 155 17.61 2.39 7.78
CA LEU A 155 17.52 1.09 8.45
C LEU A 155 18.80 0.74 9.23
N SER A 156 19.98 1.14 8.71
CA SER A 156 21.25 0.95 9.41
C SER A 156 21.35 1.75 10.69
N ARG A 157 20.92 3.02 10.66
CA ARG A 157 20.93 3.90 11.86
C ARG A 157 20.04 3.38 12.97
N LEU A 158 18.89 2.79 12.59
CA LEU A 158 17.96 2.19 13.56
C LEU A 158 18.35 0.77 13.96
N GLY A 159 19.33 0.15 13.27
CA GLY A 159 19.73 -1.23 13.52
C GLY A 159 18.68 -2.25 13.07
N TRP A 160 17.80 -1.90 12.13
CA TRP A 160 16.60 -2.68 11.78
C TRP A 160 16.74 -3.58 10.55
N GLN A 161 17.90 -3.57 9.88
CA GLN A 161 18.11 -4.38 8.66
C GLN A 161 17.81 -5.87 8.87
N HIS A 162 18.07 -6.37 10.09
CA HIS A 162 17.90 -7.79 10.42
C HIS A 162 16.44 -8.26 10.52
N TYR A 163 15.47 -7.33 10.59
CA TYR A 163 14.06 -7.69 10.59
C TYR A 163 13.53 -8.04 9.20
N PHE A 164 14.14 -7.53 8.14
CA PHE A 164 13.59 -7.56 6.79
C PHE A 164 14.36 -8.49 5.87
N VAL A 165 13.63 -9.36 5.15
CA VAL A 165 14.22 -10.22 4.10
C VAL A 165 14.63 -9.37 2.89
N ALA A 166 13.94 -8.26 2.63
CA ALA A 166 14.25 -7.31 1.56
C ALA A 166 13.69 -5.93 1.88
N SER A 167 14.31 -4.91 1.29
CA SER A 167 13.85 -3.51 1.32
C SER A 167 13.77 -3.04 -0.13
N ILE A 168 12.54 -3.03 -0.64
CA ILE A 168 12.26 -2.70 -2.04
C ILE A 168 12.02 -1.20 -2.15
N THR A 169 12.69 -0.58 -3.10
CA THR A 169 12.61 0.85 -3.37
C THR A 169 11.94 1.13 -4.72
N SER A 170 11.56 2.37 -4.96
CA SER A 170 11.02 2.76 -6.26
C SER A 170 12.05 2.62 -7.41
N ASP A 171 13.34 2.49 -7.11
CA ASP A 171 14.39 2.30 -8.11
C ASP A 171 14.54 0.83 -8.54
N ASP A 172 13.95 -0.11 -7.80
CA ASP A 172 14.01 -1.55 -8.09
C ASP A 172 12.91 -2.00 -9.07
N VAL A 173 12.03 -1.10 -9.48
CA VAL A 173 10.86 -1.39 -10.32
C VAL A 173 10.69 -0.35 -11.44
N SER A 174 9.95 -0.72 -12.49
CA SER A 174 9.64 0.20 -13.60
C SER A 174 8.73 1.35 -13.17
N ASP A 175 7.78 1.04 -12.30
CA ASP A 175 6.78 2.00 -11.81
C ASP A 175 6.56 1.84 -10.32
N GLY A 176 6.61 2.95 -9.60
CA GLY A 176 6.26 3.00 -8.18
C GLY A 176 4.74 2.97 -7.96
N ARG A 177 4.34 3.09 -6.69
CA ARG A 177 2.92 3.18 -6.31
C ARG A 177 2.18 4.24 -7.14
N PRO A 178 0.95 3.96 -7.53
CA PRO A 178 0.06 2.88 -7.09
C PRO A 178 0.24 1.54 -7.84
N ALA A 179 1.29 1.38 -8.69
CA ALA A 179 1.61 0.09 -9.25
C ALA A 179 2.05 -0.90 -8.15
N PRO A 180 1.67 -2.18 -8.24
CA PRO A 180 1.94 -3.18 -7.20
C PRO A 180 3.35 -3.77 -7.26
N TYR A 181 4.20 -3.32 -8.17
CA TYR A 181 5.45 -3.98 -8.51
C TYR A 181 6.41 -4.12 -7.34
N MET A 182 6.48 -3.11 -6.45
CA MET A 182 7.32 -3.23 -5.24
C MET A 182 6.82 -4.35 -4.31
N LEU A 183 5.50 -4.55 -4.21
CA LEU A 183 4.92 -5.64 -3.42
C LEU A 183 5.25 -6.99 -4.04
N PHE A 184 5.17 -7.13 -5.37
CA PHE A 184 5.56 -8.36 -6.06
C PHE A 184 7.06 -8.67 -5.91
N ARG A 185 7.92 -7.65 -5.94
CA ARG A 185 9.37 -7.84 -5.65
C ARG A 185 9.60 -8.27 -4.20
N ALA A 186 8.83 -7.75 -3.25
CA ALA A 186 8.90 -8.19 -1.86
C ALA A 186 8.45 -9.66 -1.71
N MET A 187 7.39 -10.07 -2.41
CA MET A 187 6.94 -11.46 -2.46
C MET A 187 7.98 -12.39 -3.05
N GLU A 188 8.62 -12.00 -4.16
CA GLU A 188 9.70 -12.76 -4.79
C GLU A 188 10.87 -12.97 -3.81
N ALA A 189 11.31 -11.91 -3.14
CA ALA A 189 12.38 -11.98 -2.15
C ALA A 189 12.02 -12.82 -0.91
N ALA A 190 10.74 -12.86 -0.56
CA ALA A 190 10.19 -13.65 0.54
C ALA A 190 9.86 -15.10 0.17
N HIS A 191 9.97 -15.48 -1.12
CA HIS A 191 9.50 -16.77 -1.66
C HIS A 191 8.02 -17.03 -1.34
N VAL A 192 7.19 -15.98 -1.46
CA VAL A 192 5.72 -16.06 -1.29
C VAL A 192 5.08 -15.85 -2.65
N ASP A 193 4.33 -16.81 -3.12
CA ASP A 193 3.71 -16.86 -4.46
C ASP A 193 2.22 -16.51 -4.47
N GLU A 194 1.58 -16.46 -3.29
CA GLU A 194 0.16 -16.15 -3.15
C GLU A 194 -0.05 -14.75 -2.57
N THR A 195 -0.75 -13.90 -3.28
CA THR A 195 -1.06 -12.52 -2.82
C THR A 195 -2.03 -12.51 -1.63
N SER A 196 -2.89 -13.52 -1.53
CA SER A 196 -3.89 -13.65 -0.46
C SER A 196 -3.29 -13.77 0.95
N VAL A 197 -2.03 -14.19 1.07
CA VAL A 197 -1.31 -14.33 2.35
C VAL A 197 -0.36 -13.16 2.63
N VAL A 198 -0.49 -12.06 1.85
CA VAL A 198 0.34 -10.86 1.96
C VAL A 198 -0.48 -9.69 2.49
N MET A 199 0.07 -9.00 3.47
CA MET A 199 -0.46 -7.75 3.99
C MET A 199 0.49 -6.61 3.61
N ALA A 200 -0.07 -5.53 3.04
CA ALA A 200 0.66 -4.28 2.83
C ALA A 200 0.18 -3.23 3.85
N VAL A 201 1.13 -2.47 4.40
CA VAL A 201 0.90 -1.46 5.43
C VAL A 201 1.56 -0.16 5.01
N GLY A 202 0.83 0.94 5.03
CA GLY A 202 1.39 2.25 4.68
C GLY A 202 0.53 3.42 5.14
N ASP A 203 1.08 4.62 5.05
CA ASP A 203 0.48 5.86 5.57
C ASP A 203 -0.18 6.74 4.49
N THR A 204 -0.15 6.31 3.24
CA THR A 204 -0.71 7.07 2.11
C THR A 204 -1.79 6.28 1.36
N PRO A 205 -2.70 6.98 0.65
CA PRO A 205 -3.62 6.34 -0.28
C PRO A 205 -2.93 5.45 -1.32
N LEU A 206 -1.73 5.84 -1.77
CA LEU A 206 -0.99 5.09 -2.79
C LEU A 206 -0.52 3.71 -2.29
N ASP A 207 -0.28 3.55 -0.98
CA ASP A 207 0.03 2.27 -0.36
C ASP A 207 -1.16 1.32 -0.46
N LEU A 208 -2.34 1.80 -0.07
CA LEU A 208 -3.58 1.04 -0.13
C LEU A 208 -3.98 0.69 -1.57
N GLN A 209 -3.81 1.65 -2.50
CA GLN A 209 -4.06 1.43 -3.92
C GLN A 209 -3.10 0.39 -4.50
N ALA A 210 -1.80 0.43 -4.16
CA ALA A 210 -0.83 -0.57 -4.61
C ALA A 210 -1.19 -1.97 -4.10
N ALA A 211 -1.61 -2.10 -2.83
CA ALA A 211 -2.07 -3.34 -2.25
C ALA A 211 -3.31 -3.89 -3.00
N ASN A 212 -4.29 -3.03 -3.25
CA ASN A 212 -5.51 -3.40 -3.98
C ASN A 212 -5.23 -3.78 -5.43
N ASN A 213 -4.39 -3.00 -6.13
CA ASN A 213 -4.00 -3.26 -7.52
C ASN A 213 -3.21 -4.58 -7.65
N GLY A 214 -2.49 -4.97 -6.61
CA GLY A 214 -1.77 -6.25 -6.54
C GLY A 214 -2.60 -7.42 -6.04
N GLY A 215 -3.86 -7.19 -5.61
CA GLY A 215 -4.70 -8.24 -5.05
C GLY A 215 -4.17 -8.81 -3.73
N MET A 216 -3.49 -7.99 -2.92
CA MET A 216 -2.99 -8.43 -1.62
C MET A 216 -4.13 -8.82 -0.68
N GLY A 217 -3.89 -9.82 0.18
CA GLY A 217 -4.89 -10.32 1.12
C GLY A 217 -5.36 -9.27 2.12
N ALA A 218 -4.50 -8.31 2.47
CA ALA A 218 -4.87 -7.19 3.31
C ALA A 218 -4.14 -5.89 2.92
N ALA A 219 -4.86 -4.77 3.01
CA ALA A 219 -4.34 -3.41 2.85
C ALA A 219 -4.65 -2.61 4.12
N ILE A 220 -3.62 -2.29 4.90
CA ILE A 220 -3.76 -1.57 6.19
C ILE A 220 -3.23 -0.15 6.05
N GLY A 221 -4.07 0.82 6.39
CA GLY A 221 -3.67 2.21 6.50
C GLY A 221 -3.19 2.55 7.92
N VAL A 222 -2.14 3.36 8.05
CA VAL A 222 -1.75 3.95 9.35
C VAL A 222 -1.75 5.48 9.22
N TYR A 223 -2.40 6.19 10.16
CA TYR A 223 -2.46 7.66 10.10
C TYR A 223 -1.42 8.34 10.99
N SER A 224 -0.34 7.63 11.29
CA SER A 224 0.86 8.19 11.93
C SER A 224 1.71 9.07 11.00
N GLY A 225 1.42 9.05 9.71
CA GLY A 225 2.22 9.74 8.69
C GLY A 225 1.45 10.81 7.91
N ALA A 226 1.50 10.73 6.58
CA ALA A 226 1.09 11.79 5.67
C ALA A 226 -0.43 11.99 5.55
N ALA A 227 -1.21 10.91 5.57
CA ALA A 227 -2.65 11.00 5.37
C ALA A 227 -3.42 10.94 6.69
N THR A 228 -4.56 11.64 6.70
CA THR A 228 -5.51 11.53 7.81
C THR A 228 -6.27 10.22 7.77
N GLU A 229 -6.79 9.78 8.92
CA GLU A 229 -7.67 8.62 9.01
C GLU A 229 -8.82 8.68 8.00
N GLU A 230 -9.50 9.84 7.92
CA GLU A 230 -10.61 10.04 6.99
C GLU A 230 -10.19 9.82 5.53
N ARG A 231 -8.97 10.28 5.14
CA ARG A 231 -8.47 10.12 3.78
C ARG A 231 -8.14 8.65 3.46
N LEU A 232 -7.54 7.92 4.39
CA LEU A 232 -7.23 6.50 4.24
C LEU A 232 -8.51 5.66 4.17
N ARG A 233 -9.53 5.97 4.97
CA ARG A 233 -10.82 5.26 4.95
C ARG A 233 -11.61 5.43 3.66
N LYS A 234 -11.28 6.42 2.82
CA LYS A 234 -11.89 6.57 1.48
C LYS A 234 -11.32 5.58 0.46
N GLU A 235 -10.14 5.05 0.70
CA GLU A 235 -9.59 3.96 -0.11
C GLU A 235 -10.14 2.61 0.36
N ARG A 236 -10.16 1.65 -0.54
CA ARG A 236 -10.45 0.26 -0.15
C ARG A 236 -9.36 -0.20 0.81
N ASN A 237 -9.73 -0.68 1.99
CA ASN A 237 -8.81 -1.09 3.04
C ASN A 237 -9.38 -2.23 3.87
N SER A 238 -8.50 -3.00 4.50
CA SER A 238 -8.84 -4.04 5.47
C SER A 238 -8.84 -3.51 6.90
N GLY A 239 -8.35 -2.30 7.12
CA GLY A 239 -8.32 -1.60 8.39
C GLY A 239 -7.49 -0.34 8.34
N VAL A 240 -7.79 0.60 9.25
CA VAL A 240 -7.03 1.83 9.43
C VAL A 240 -6.70 1.96 10.92
N LEU A 241 -5.41 2.10 11.24
CA LEU A 241 -4.86 2.12 12.59
C LEU A 241 -4.19 3.46 12.91
N PRO A 242 -4.07 3.82 14.19
CA PRO A 242 -3.28 4.98 14.62
C PRO A 242 -1.83 4.92 14.13
N SER A 243 -1.20 3.78 14.28
CA SER A 243 0.19 3.55 13.87
C SER A 243 0.47 2.05 13.67
N VAL A 244 1.68 1.74 13.21
CA VAL A 244 2.16 0.36 13.11
C VAL A 244 2.21 -0.36 14.47
N ALA A 245 2.23 0.37 15.57
CA ALA A 245 2.28 -0.20 16.93
C ALA A 245 1.08 -1.10 17.23
N GLU A 246 -0.09 -0.82 16.65
CA GLU A 246 -1.32 -1.59 16.87
C GLU A 246 -1.46 -2.78 15.91
N LEU A 247 -0.54 -2.92 14.95
CA LEU A 247 -0.62 -3.97 13.93
C LEU A 247 -0.54 -5.40 14.50
N PRO A 248 0.35 -5.70 15.48
CA PRO A 248 0.39 -7.02 16.09
C PRO A 248 -0.93 -7.45 16.73
N ASP A 249 -1.60 -6.51 17.41
CA ASP A 249 -2.89 -6.78 18.06
C ASP A 249 -4.02 -6.96 17.03
N LEU A 250 -3.98 -6.23 15.93
CA LEU A 250 -4.91 -6.41 14.84
C LEU A 250 -4.80 -7.84 14.25
N ILE A 251 -3.57 -8.31 14.01
CA ILE A 251 -3.31 -9.64 13.46
C ILE A 251 -3.75 -10.74 14.44
N ARG A 252 -3.48 -10.59 15.76
CA ARG A 252 -3.91 -11.56 16.79
C ARG A 252 -5.42 -11.72 16.89
N ARG A 253 -6.16 -10.65 16.67
CA ARG A 253 -7.64 -10.65 16.70
C ARG A 253 -8.26 -11.34 15.48
N GLY A 254 -7.47 -11.68 14.49
CA GLY A 254 -7.92 -12.27 13.23
C GLY A 254 -8.52 -11.19 12.31
N LEU A 255 -7.78 -10.83 11.27
CA LEU A 255 -8.35 -10.10 10.15
C LEU A 255 -9.03 -11.12 9.24
N PRO A 256 -10.25 -10.84 8.78
CA PRO A 256 -10.73 -11.51 7.59
C PRO A 256 -9.80 -11.08 6.46
N LEU A 257 -8.89 -11.96 6.02
CA LEU A 257 -8.15 -11.78 4.78
C LEU A 257 -9.19 -11.94 3.67
N SER A 258 -9.96 -10.89 3.43
CA SER A 258 -10.90 -10.88 2.32
C SER A 258 -10.10 -10.67 1.05
N HIS A 259 -10.22 -11.61 0.12
CA HIS A 259 -9.73 -11.41 -1.24
C HIS A 259 -10.19 -10.04 -1.72
N CYS A 260 -9.24 -9.20 -2.13
CA CYS A 260 -9.54 -7.99 -2.85
C CYS A 260 -10.16 -8.37 -4.21
N ARG A 261 -11.50 -8.64 -4.23
CA ARG A 261 -12.27 -8.84 -5.46
C ARG A 261 -12.67 -7.52 -6.06
#